data_8a103047a40b56cfa119319983994351
#
_entry.id   8a103047a40b56cfa119319983994351
#
_cell.length_a   1.000
_cell.length_b   1.000
_cell.length_c   1.000
_cell.angle_alpha   90.00
_cell.angle_beta   90.00
_cell.angle_gamma   90.00
#
_symmetry.space_group_name_H-M   'P 1'
#
loop_
_entity.id
_entity.type
_entity.pdbx_description
1 polymer ?
#
loop_
_entity_poly.entity_id
_entity_poly.type
_entity_poly.pdbx_seq_one_letter_code
_entity_poly.pdbx_strand_id
1 'polypeptide(L)'
;MWTRKDIRRNARGVVKKHYWAMVVLCMILAYFMHMYAENGTLWLIQAYSEERGAMQLPVHHTGGMRNTEIVDSLVDRLGTTNIHTTATKGALSTVINSVGEAGSVLFGILNMVNQLFFGDSIMYGIVIAVGVLLGFLTNVFVQNPVRVSGNRFFLEATNYEKVPLTRLLFVFQTRKTYNVGIVMFFKQLYQVLWSLTVVGIFIKFYSYMMIPFILAENPGVTKKQAFALSRTMMHGNKWEAFKLSLSFMGWRLLAVATGGLVAIFYLNPYITATRAELYYRLRQKAIENQIEYYECFNDIYLVVSPIIERNAYPEEALSLSRRPFVREFKHDYRRDYSIRSLILLFFTFSVIGWLWEVSLHLSRDGFVNRGVQQGPWLPIYGAGGVIVLLLLKKLREKPLLTFVGTIVLCGTLEYVSSYLLEVTHGGTKWWDYSGYFLNLNGRICAEGLLVFGLGGTAFIYYAAPAFDDLYKKIPVKFQMILCILLLSTFTMDALYSIKHPNTGKGITDYKARRSEHDIIEHIYQINNVKKG
;
A
#
# COMPACT_ATOMS: atom_id res chain seq x y z
N MET A 1 -9.53 39.17 -0.76
CA MET A 1 -8.18 38.55 -0.63
C MET A 1 -8.24 37.46 0.41
N TRP A 2 -7.76 36.26 0.16
CA TRP A 2 -7.79 35.19 1.15
C TRP A 2 -6.73 35.40 2.23
N THR A 3 -7.03 34.99 3.49
CA THR A 3 -6.05 35.02 4.58
C THR A 3 -5.67 33.60 5.00
N ARG A 4 -4.41 33.41 5.41
CA ARG A 4 -3.91 32.12 5.92
C ARG A 4 -4.72 31.64 7.12
N LYS A 5 -5.19 32.58 7.97
CA LYS A 5 -5.97 32.28 9.17
C LYS A 5 -7.33 31.67 8.80
N ASP A 6 -8.01 32.24 7.80
CA ASP A 6 -9.33 31.77 7.37
C ASP A 6 -9.25 30.39 6.72
N ILE A 7 -8.29 30.19 5.78
CA ILE A 7 -8.07 28.88 5.15
C ILE A 7 -7.82 27.80 6.20
N ARG A 8 -6.93 28.06 7.17
CA ARG A 8 -6.62 27.09 8.23
C ARG A 8 -7.80 26.84 9.16
N ARG A 9 -8.61 27.85 9.47
CA ARG A 9 -9.81 27.71 10.30
C ARG A 9 -10.85 26.83 9.58
N ASN A 10 -11.14 27.11 8.32
CA ASN A 10 -12.09 26.33 7.53
C ASN A 10 -11.63 24.88 7.37
N ALA A 11 -10.36 24.66 6.99
CA ALA A 11 -9.78 23.33 6.88
C ALA A 11 -9.89 22.51 8.17
N ARG A 12 -9.69 23.13 9.36
CA ARG A 12 -9.89 22.45 10.64
C ARG A 12 -11.34 22.03 10.84
N GLY A 13 -12.29 22.85 10.44
CA GLY A 13 -13.71 22.54 10.50
C GLY A 13 -14.03 21.30 9.66
N VAL A 14 -13.53 21.23 8.43
CA VAL A 14 -13.70 20.10 7.52
C VAL A 14 -13.05 18.83 8.08
N VAL A 15 -11.80 18.92 8.56
CA VAL A 15 -11.11 17.79 9.18
C VAL A 15 -11.87 17.29 10.41
N LYS A 16 -12.35 18.18 11.28
CA LYS A 16 -13.13 17.76 12.46
C LYS A 16 -14.41 17.01 12.07
N LYS A 17 -15.07 17.44 10.99
CA LYS A 17 -16.31 16.85 10.49
C LYS A 17 -16.09 15.45 9.90
N HIS A 18 -15.00 15.24 9.17
CA HIS A 18 -14.70 14.02 8.43
C HIS A 18 -13.47 13.27 8.94
N TYR A 19 -13.12 13.44 10.21
CA TYR A 19 -11.81 13.08 10.77
C TYR A 19 -11.37 11.65 10.41
N TRP A 20 -12.13 10.65 10.81
CA TRP A 20 -11.72 9.25 10.59
C TRP A 20 -11.63 8.86 9.12
N ALA A 21 -12.56 9.33 8.30
CA ALA A 21 -12.52 9.06 6.86
C ALA A 21 -11.27 9.68 6.21
N MET A 22 -10.88 10.90 6.61
CA MET A 22 -9.67 11.57 6.12
C MET A 22 -8.40 10.90 6.63
N VAL A 23 -8.36 10.45 7.88
CA VAL A 23 -7.21 9.71 8.44
C VAL A 23 -7.01 8.42 7.66
N VAL A 24 -8.04 7.58 7.52
CA VAL A 24 -7.98 6.33 6.77
C VAL A 24 -7.56 6.57 5.32
N LEU A 25 -8.15 7.57 4.66
CA LEU A 25 -7.77 7.94 3.30
C LEU A 25 -6.29 8.32 3.20
N CYS A 26 -5.82 9.19 4.10
CA CYS A 26 -4.43 9.61 4.12
C CYS A 26 -3.46 8.47 4.44
N MET A 27 -3.86 7.51 5.29
CA MET A 27 -3.08 6.29 5.54
C MET A 27 -2.96 5.44 4.27
N ILE A 28 -4.06 5.22 3.54
CA ILE A 28 -4.05 4.51 2.27
C ILE A 28 -3.13 5.22 1.26
N LEU A 29 -3.26 6.54 1.13
CA LEU A 29 -2.43 7.34 0.21
C LEU A 29 -0.96 7.39 0.63
N ALA A 30 -0.67 7.38 1.93
CA ALA A 30 0.69 7.34 2.43
C ALA A 30 1.35 5.99 2.18
N TYR A 31 0.67 4.92 2.51
CA TYR A 31 1.21 3.56 2.45
C TYR A 31 1.35 3.05 1.01
N PHE A 32 0.27 3.11 0.22
CA PHE A 32 0.27 2.53 -1.14
C PHE A 32 0.80 3.48 -2.21
N MET A 33 0.69 4.80 -2.01
CA MET A 33 1.01 5.79 -3.04
C MET A 33 2.20 6.68 -2.66
N HIS A 34 2.87 6.38 -1.53
CA HIS A 34 3.99 7.15 -0.99
C HIS A 34 3.74 8.67 -0.99
N MET A 35 2.46 9.04 -0.79
CA MET A 35 2.04 10.42 -0.75
C MET A 35 2.33 11.01 0.61
N TYR A 36 2.84 11.91 1.03
CA TYR A 36 3.16 12.46 2.37
C TYR A 36 4.51 12.03 2.96
N ALA A 37 5.41 11.48 2.15
CA ALA A 37 6.76 11.13 2.60
C ALA A 37 7.46 12.33 3.27
N GLU A 38 7.30 13.54 2.70
CA GLU A 38 7.86 14.78 3.22
C GLU A 38 7.32 15.19 4.59
N ASN A 39 6.23 14.63 5.04
CA ASN A 39 5.63 14.93 6.34
C ASN A 39 6.08 13.98 7.46
N GLY A 40 7.06 13.12 7.20
CA GLY A 40 7.57 12.16 8.17
C GLY A 40 6.70 10.92 8.38
N THR A 41 5.66 10.72 7.58
CA THR A 41 4.76 9.55 7.70
C THR A 41 5.48 8.24 7.48
N LEU A 42 6.41 8.20 6.51
CA LEU A 42 7.18 7.00 6.19
C LEU A 42 8.38 6.79 7.11
N TRP A 43 8.80 7.81 7.86
CA TRP A 43 9.93 7.69 8.77
C TRP A 43 9.71 6.62 9.83
N LEU A 44 8.50 6.53 10.39
CA LEU A 44 8.12 5.46 11.32
C LEU A 44 8.24 4.07 10.68
N ILE A 45 7.83 3.96 9.44
CA ILE A 45 7.87 2.71 8.68
C ILE A 45 9.33 2.37 8.33
N GLN A 46 10.13 3.36 7.91
CA GLN A 46 11.53 3.18 7.52
C GLN A 46 12.47 2.98 8.70
N ALA A 47 12.39 3.83 9.74
CA ALA A 47 13.22 3.69 10.94
C ALA A 47 12.99 2.34 11.62
N TYR A 48 11.75 1.86 11.59
CA TYR A 48 11.40 0.57 12.16
C TYR A 48 11.95 -0.61 11.32
N SER A 49 12.07 -0.43 10.00
CA SER A 49 12.62 -1.44 9.10
C SER A 49 14.16 -1.48 9.10
N GLU A 50 14.81 -0.35 9.33
CA GLU A 50 16.27 -0.25 9.32
C GLU A 50 16.91 -0.75 10.63
N GLU A 51 16.28 -0.49 11.79
CA GLU A 51 16.86 -0.78 13.09
C GLU A 51 16.83 -2.27 13.47
N ARG A 52 15.97 -3.08 12.87
CA ARG A 52 15.75 -4.46 13.30
C ARG A 52 15.87 -5.55 12.23
N GLY A 53 16.09 -5.21 10.97
CA GLY A 53 16.16 -6.23 9.90
C GLY A 53 14.93 -7.13 9.78
N ALA A 54 13.88 -6.82 10.55
CA ALA A 54 12.80 -7.74 10.88
C ALA A 54 11.48 -7.41 10.19
N MET A 55 11.21 -6.16 9.87
CA MET A 55 10.02 -5.82 9.11
C MET A 55 10.37 -5.34 7.72
N GLN A 56 10.82 -6.29 6.95
CA GLN A 56 10.73 -6.16 5.53
C GLN A 56 9.30 -6.56 5.13
N LEU A 57 8.39 -5.58 5.20
CA LEU A 57 7.20 -5.71 4.36
C LEU A 57 7.69 -6.16 2.99
N PRO A 58 7.00 -7.11 2.32
CA PRO A 58 7.45 -7.66 1.02
C PRO A 58 7.70 -6.58 -0.05
N VAL A 59 7.48 -5.32 0.32
CA VAL A 59 7.66 -4.10 -0.48
C VAL A 59 9.14 -3.65 -0.56
N HIS A 60 10.05 -4.09 0.34
CA HIS A 60 11.39 -3.50 0.44
C HIS A 60 12.59 -4.43 0.27
N HIS A 61 12.41 -5.72 0.04
CA HIS A 61 13.55 -6.61 -0.17
C HIS A 61 13.42 -7.50 -1.38
N THR A 62 13.99 -7.03 -2.44
CA THR A 62 14.52 -7.86 -3.51
C THR A 62 15.94 -8.27 -3.11
N GLY A 63 16.11 -9.52 -2.68
CA GLY A 63 17.38 -10.22 -2.63
C GLY A 63 18.60 -9.47 -2.05
N GLY A 64 18.44 -8.75 -0.93
CA GLY A 64 19.57 -8.12 -0.24
C GLY A 64 20.12 -6.84 -0.87
N MET A 65 19.70 -6.47 -2.07
CA MET A 65 20.08 -5.18 -2.68
C MET A 65 18.93 -4.17 -2.55
N ARG A 66 19.23 -2.98 -2.03
CA ARG A 66 18.30 -1.85 -2.08
C ARG A 66 18.09 -1.44 -3.54
N ASN A 67 16.90 -0.93 -3.89
CA ASN A 67 16.63 -0.41 -5.25
C ASN A 67 17.69 0.63 -5.69
N THR A 68 18.24 1.40 -4.75
CA THR A 68 19.39 2.29 -4.97
C THR A 68 20.63 1.56 -5.40
N GLU A 69 20.98 0.45 -4.79
CA GLU A 69 22.16 -0.36 -5.12
C GLU A 69 22.03 -1.03 -6.50
N ILE A 70 20.79 -1.42 -6.85
CA ILE A 70 20.47 -1.96 -8.18
C ILE A 70 20.68 -0.89 -9.25
N VAL A 71 20.16 0.32 -9.01
CA VAL A 71 20.32 1.45 -9.94
C VAL A 71 21.77 1.88 -10.03
N ASP A 72 22.49 1.95 -8.91
CA ASP A 72 23.90 2.30 -8.88
C ASP A 72 24.74 1.24 -9.61
N SER A 73 24.48 -0.05 -9.44
CA SER A 73 25.15 -1.13 -10.15
C SER A 73 24.87 -1.11 -11.66
N LEU A 74 23.68 -0.68 -12.07
CA LEU A 74 23.29 -0.53 -13.48
C LEU A 74 24.02 0.66 -14.14
N VAL A 75 24.07 1.79 -13.43
CA VAL A 75 24.75 3.00 -13.89
C VAL A 75 26.26 2.79 -13.96
N ASP A 76 26.84 2.04 -13.03
CA ASP A 76 28.27 1.71 -13.03
C ASP A 76 28.63 0.73 -14.16
N ARG A 77 27.77 -0.20 -14.52
CA ARG A 77 27.94 -1.09 -15.68
C ARG A 77 27.83 -0.37 -17.03
N LEU A 78 27.09 0.75 -17.09
CA LEU A 78 27.00 1.58 -18.30
C LEU A 78 28.24 2.44 -18.58
N GLY A 79 29.28 2.34 -17.75
CA GLY A 79 30.66 2.74 -18.10
C GLY A 79 30.92 4.25 -18.18
N THR A 80 30.20 5.07 -17.42
CA THR A 80 30.45 6.53 -17.44
C THR A 80 31.35 6.97 -16.28
N THR A 81 32.63 7.13 -16.56
CA THR A 81 33.70 7.45 -15.59
C THR A 81 34.02 8.94 -15.48
N ASN A 82 33.11 9.87 -15.61
CA ASN A 82 33.41 11.31 -15.51
C ASN A 82 32.65 12.01 -14.38
N ILE A 83 33.30 13.00 -13.74
CA ILE A 83 32.84 13.75 -12.54
C ILE A 83 31.46 14.40 -12.71
N HIS A 84 31.04 14.77 -13.91
CA HIS A 84 29.70 15.23 -14.20
C HIS A 84 28.59 14.18 -14.00
N THR A 85 28.98 12.91 -13.87
CA THR A 85 28.05 11.79 -13.73
C THR A 85 27.50 11.62 -12.33
N THR A 86 28.14 12.15 -11.27
CA THR A 86 27.65 11.97 -9.89
C THR A 86 26.36 12.73 -9.61
N ALA A 87 26.24 13.96 -10.12
CA ALA A 87 25.00 14.73 -9.97
C ALA A 87 23.88 14.20 -10.89
N THR A 88 24.21 13.76 -12.11
CA THR A 88 23.27 13.13 -13.04
C THR A 88 22.90 11.71 -12.59
N LYS A 89 23.83 10.96 -11.99
CA LYS A 89 23.58 9.68 -11.33
C LYS A 89 22.59 9.86 -10.18
N GLY A 90 22.80 10.83 -9.29
CA GLY A 90 21.88 11.15 -8.19
C GLY A 90 20.48 11.57 -8.67
N ALA A 91 20.39 12.39 -9.71
CA ALA A 91 19.10 12.77 -10.29
C ALA A 91 18.39 11.59 -10.96
N LEU A 92 19.13 10.77 -11.73
CA LEU A 92 18.59 9.58 -12.40
C LEU A 92 18.16 8.53 -11.38
N SER A 93 18.96 8.26 -10.35
CA SER A 93 18.60 7.34 -9.27
C SER A 93 17.38 7.83 -8.49
N THR A 94 17.26 9.14 -8.24
CA THR A 94 16.09 9.72 -7.58
C THR A 94 14.81 9.54 -8.43
N VAL A 95 14.91 9.70 -9.75
CA VAL A 95 13.78 9.48 -10.67
C VAL A 95 13.42 7.99 -10.73
N ILE A 96 14.40 7.13 -10.90
CA ILE A 96 14.18 5.68 -10.98
C ILE A 96 13.70 5.14 -9.63
N ASN A 97 14.23 5.63 -8.51
CA ASN A 97 13.78 5.22 -7.17
C ASN A 97 12.37 5.71 -6.87
N SER A 98 11.99 6.93 -7.25
CA SER A 98 10.61 7.39 -7.10
C SER A 98 9.59 6.60 -7.93
N VAL A 99 10.05 6.01 -9.04
CA VAL A 99 9.29 5.06 -9.87
C VAL A 99 9.41 3.63 -9.34
N GLY A 100 10.59 3.25 -8.85
CA GLY A 100 10.91 1.91 -8.35
C GLY A 100 10.26 1.59 -7.00
N GLU A 101 10.08 2.57 -6.10
CA GLU A 101 9.34 2.39 -4.84
C GLU A 101 7.90 1.91 -5.08
N ALA A 102 7.29 2.32 -6.20
CA ALA A 102 5.99 1.83 -6.63
C ALA A 102 6.02 0.40 -7.20
N GLY A 103 7.19 0.00 -7.69
CA GLY A 103 7.39 -1.29 -8.36
C GLY A 103 7.99 -2.37 -7.47
N SER A 104 8.25 -2.11 -6.18
CA SER A 104 8.99 -3.03 -5.32
C SER A 104 8.37 -4.43 -5.23
N VAL A 105 7.04 -4.52 -5.18
CA VAL A 105 6.32 -5.82 -5.22
C VAL A 105 6.51 -6.50 -6.57
N LEU A 106 6.43 -5.74 -7.67
CA LEU A 106 6.64 -6.24 -9.03
C LEU A 106 8.09 -6.68 -9.24
N PHE A 107 9.06 -5.93 -8.72
CA PHE A 107 10.47 -6.31 -8.71
C PHE A 107 10.71 -7.60 -7.92
N GLY A 108 10.06 -7.76 -6.77
CA GLY A 108 10.10 -8.99 -5.99
C GLY A 108 9.62 -10.19 -6.79
N ILE A 109 8.46 -10.06 -7.46
CA ILE A 109 7.90 -11.12 -8.31
C ILE A 109 8.83 -11.42 -9.49
N LEU A 110 9.34 -10.40 -10.17
CA LEU A 110 10.22 -10.57 -11.33
C LEU A 110 11.56 -11.20 -10.94
N ASN A 111 12.13 -10.81 -9.82
CA ASN A 111 13.35 -11.43 -9.30
C ASN A 111 13.11 -12.89 -8.91
N MET A 112 11.96 -13.20 -8.35
CA MET A 112 11.50 -14.55 -8.09
C MET A 112 11.46 -15.39 -9.38
N VAL A 113 10.82 -14.88 -10.42
CA VAL A 113 10.76 -15.56 -11.73
C VAL A 113 12.15 -15.74 -12.33
N ASN A 114 13.02 -14.72 -12.22
CA ASN A 114 14.39 -14.80 -12.69
C ASN A 114 15.21 -15.90 -11.98
N GLN A 115 15.12 -15.98 -10.66
CA GLN A 115 15.83 -17.00 -9.89
C GLN A 115 15.30 -18.42 -10.18
N LEU A 116 13.99 -18.57 -10.39
CA LEU A 116 13.38 -19.88 -10.69
C LEU A 116 13.75 -20.44 -12.06
N PHE A 117 13.91 -19.59 -13.09
CA PHE A 117 14.00 -20.04 -14.47
C PHE A 117 15.37 -19.78 -15.14
N PHE A 118 16.14 -18.79 -14.68
CA PHE A 118 17.26 -18.27 -15.46
C PHE A 118 18.61 -18.15 -14.73
N GLY A 119 18.63 -18.25 -13.40
CA GLY A 119 19.88 -18.06 -12.64
C GLY A 119 20.49 -16.65 -12.76
N ASP A 120 21.73 -16.46 -12.26
CA ASP A 120 22.21 -15.14 -11.83
C ASP A 120 22.72 -14.16 -12.90
N SER A 121 22.80 -14.43 -14.20
CA SER A 121 23.72 -13.59 -14.96
C SER A 121 23.17 -12.74 -16.11
N ILE A 122 22.38 -13.26 -17.02
CA ILE A 122 22.06 -12.50 -18.25
C ILE A 122 20.67 -11.85 -18.19
N MET A 123 19.72 -12.50 -17.53
CA MET A 123 18.32 -12.02 -17.43
C MET A 123 18.12 -10.92 -16.40
N TYR A 124 19.08 -10.68 -15.50
CA TYR A 124 18.99 -9.67 -14.45
C TYR A 124 18.72 -8.26 -15.01
N GLY A 125 19.42 -7.88 -16.06
CA GLY A 125 19.20 -6.60 -16.73
C GLY A 125 17.79 -6.48 -17.37
N ILE A 126 17.27 -7.58 -17.93
CA ILE A 126 15.91 -7.62 -18.51
C ILE A 126 14.87 -7.52 -17.39
N VAL A 127 15.04 -8.25 -16.29
CA VAL A 127 14.17 -8.19 -15.12
C VAL A 127 14.09 -6.78 -14.54
N ILE A 128 15.24 -6.10 -14.41
CA ILE A 128 15.27 -4.71 -13.95
C ILE A 128 14.57 -3.79 -14.95
N ALA A 129 14.84 -3.90 -16.24
CA ALA A 129 14.22 -3.06 -17.27
C ALA A 129 12.69 -3.24 -17.28
N VAL A 130 12.21 -4.47 -17.20
CA VAL A 130 10.78 -4.79 -17.10
C VAL A 130 10.18 -4.25 -15.79
N GLY A 131 10.88 -4.39 -14.66
CA GLY A 131 10.46 -3.86 -13.37
C GLY A 131 10.35 -2.33 -13.37
N VAL A 132 11.34 -1.63 -13.93
CA VAL A 132 11.31 -0.16 -14.11
C VAL A 132 10.11 0.25 -14.98
N LEU A 133 9.90 -0.45 -16.10
CA LEU A 133 8.77 -0.19 -16.99
C LEU A 133 7.43 -0.39 -16.27
N LEU A 134 7.26 -1.51 -15.57
CA LEU A 134 6.03 -1.81 -14.82
C LEU A 134 5.82 -0.82 -13.66
N GLY A 135 6.88 -0.45 -12.95
CA GLY A 135 6.85 0.59 -11.92
C GLY A 135 6.42 1.94 -12.49
N PHE A 136 7.00 2.32 -13.63
CA PHE A 136 6.59 3.52 -14.36
C PHE A 136 5.11 3.49 -14.76
N LEU A 137 4.64 2.39 -15.36
CA LEU A 137 3.24 2.23 -15.75
C LEU A 137 2.31 2.28 -14.53
N THR A 138 2.70 1.65 -13.43
CA THR A 138 1.94 1.69 -12.17
C THR A 138 1.89 3.11 -11.60
N ASN A 139 3.00 3.85 -11.61
CA ASN A 139 3.00 5.25 -11.18
C ASN A 139 2.05 6.11 -12.03
N VAL A 140 2.16 6.00 -13.36
CA VAL A 140 1.36 6.83 -14.28
C VAL A 140 -0.12 6.45 -14.23
N PHE A 141 -0.47 5.16 -14.30
CA PHE A 141 -1.85 4.71 -14.52
C PHE A 141 -2.59 4.27 -13.26
N VAL A 142 -1.90 4.10 -12.14
CA VAL A 142 -2.53 3.73 -10.87
C VAL A 142 -2.31 4.80 -9.81
N GLN A 143 -1.06 5.09 -9.46
CA GLN A 143 -0.78 5.98 -8.34
C GLN A 143 -1.23 7.42 -8.59
N ASN A 144 -0.91 7.99 -9.76
CA ASN A 144 -1.31 9.36 -10.08
C ASN A 144 -2.84 9.53 -10.14
N PRO A 145 -3.62 8.66 -10.80
CA PRO A 145 -5.08 8.69 -10.74
C PRO A 145 -5.64 8.57 -9.32
N VAL A 146 -5.09 7.69 -8.48
CA VAL A 146 -5.53 7.54 -7.08
C VAL A 146 -5.20 8.79 -6.26
N ARG A 147 -4.02 9.41 -6.46
CA ARG A 147 -3.67 10.70 -5.81
C ARG A 147 -4.66 11.81 -6.17
N VAL A 148 -5.04 11.91 -7.43
CA VAL A 148 -6.05 12.88 -7.89
C VAL A 148 -7.42 12.57 -7.30
N SER A 149 -7.80 11.31 -7.28
CA SER A 149 -9.06 10.86 -6.65
C SER A 149 -9.09 11.13 -5.14
N GLY A 150 -7.95 10.99 -4.45
CA GLY A 150 -7.82 11.41 -3.05
C GLY A 150 -8.10 12.90 -2.86
N ASN A 151 -7.57 13.77 -3.73
CA ASN A 151 -7.87 15.19 -3.68
C ASN A 151 -9.36 15.48 -3.96
N ARG A 152 -10.01 14.68 -4.83
CA ARG A 152 -11.45 14.76 -5.06
C ARG A 152 -12.25 14.54 -3.77
N PHE A 153 -11.89 13.54 -2.98
CA PHE A 153 -12.52 13.32 -1.67
C PHE A 153 -12.44 14.57 -0.77
N PHE A 154 -11.28 15.23 -0.71
CA PHE A 154 -11.11 16.44 0.10
C PHE A 154 -11.93 17.63 -0.43
N LEU A 155 -12.05 17.75 -1.76
CA LEU A 155 -12.90 18.77 -2.35
C LEU A 155 -14.38 18.53 -1.98
N GLU A 156 -14.89 17.33 -2.14
CA GLU A 156 -16.27 17.00 -1.77
C GLU A 156 -16.51 17.18 -0.26
N ALA A 157 -15.57 16.77 0.59
CA ALA A 157 -15.69 16.85 2.05
C ALA A 157 -15.83 18.30 2.56
N THR A 158 -15.46 19.30 1.79
CA THR A 158 -15.63 20.71 2.15
C THR A 158 -17.12 21.11 2.17
N ASN A 159 -17.93 20.55 1.28
CA ASN A 159 -19.33 20.96 1.08
C ASN A 159 -20.36 19.91 1.51
N TYR A 160 -19.97 18.62 1.57
CA TYR A 160 -20.89 17.52 1.87
C TYR A 160 -20.68 16.96 3.27
N GLU A 161 -21.76 16.44 3.87
CA GLU A 161 -21.71 15.83 5.19
C GLU A 161 -21.20 14.39 5.18
N LYS A 162 -21.42 13.68 4.06
CA LYS A 162 -20.95 12.30 3.86
C LYS A 162 -20.27 12.18 2.53
N VAL A 163 -19.04 11.69 2.55
CA VAL A 163 -18.27 11.39 1.34
C VAL A 163 -17.78 9.95 1.42
N PRO A 164 -18.14 9.09 0.47
CA PRO A 164 -17.74 7.69 0.51
C PRO A 164 -16.27 7.53 0.15
N LEU A 165 -15.56 6.60 0.80
CA LEU A 165 -14.16 6.28 0.49
C LEU A 165 -13.98 5.75 -0.95
N THR A 166 -15.06 5.28 -1.59
CA THR A 166 -15.06 4.87 -3.00
C THR A 166 -14.68 5.99 -3.96
N ARG A 167 -14.66 7.27 -3.51
CA ARG A 167 -14.09 8.40 -4.27
C ARG A 167 -12.62 8.23 -4.61
N LEU A 168 -11.88 7.35 -3.94
CA LEU A 168 -10.54 6.93 -4.39
C LEU A 168 -10.52 6.33 -5.80
N LEU A 169 -11.66 5.85 -6.30
CA LEU A 169 -11.81 5.31 -7.64
C LEU A 169 -12.39 6.33 -8.65
N PHE A 170 -12.59 7.59 -8.25
CA PHE A 170 -13.23 8.63 -9.07
C PHE A 170 -12.66 8.75 -10.49
N VAL A 171 -11.34 8.84 -10.64
CA VAL A 171 -10.70 8.98 -11.96
C VAL A 171 -10.91 7.74 -12.82
N PHE A 172 -10.97 6.55 -12.21
CA PHE A 172 -11.27 5.30 -12.92
C PHE A 172 -12.74 5.23 -13.34
N GLN A 173 -13.65 5.67 -12.48
CA GLN A 173 -15.09 5.73 -12.76
C GLN A 173 -15.41 6.68 -13.92
N THR A 174 -14.70 7.81 -14.01
CA THR A 174 -14.83 8.77 -15.12
C THR A 174 -14.15 8.31 -16.40
N ARG A 175 -13.42 7.18 -16.40
CA ARG A 175 -12.63 6.67 -17.54
C ARG A 175 -11.60 7.64 -18.11
N LYS A 176 -11.12 8.57 -17.29
CA LYS A 176 -10.10 9.56 -17.67
C LYS A 176 -8.71 9.23 -17.12
N THR A 177 -8.48 7.97 -16.75
CA THR A 177 -7.21 7.46 -16.17
C THR A 177 -6.00 7.83 -17.02
N TYR A 178 -6.10 7.63 -18.34
CA TYR A 178 -5.01 7.94 -19.27
C TYR A 178 -4.68 9.44 -19.25
N ASN A 179 -5.69 10.32 -19.40
CA ASN A 179 -5.47 11.74 -19.41
C ASN A 179 -4.85 12.24 -18.10
N VAL A 180 -5.44 11.85 -16.96
CA VAL A 180 -4.95 12.22 -15.63
C VAL A 180 -3.54 11.70 -15.41
N GLY A 181 -3.28 10.45 -15.77
CA GLY A 181 -1.96 9.82 -15.64
C GLY A 181 -0.88 10.61 -16.40
N ILE A 182 -1.14 10.93 -17.65
CA ILE A 182 -0.20 11.68 -18.52
C ILE A 182 0.01 13.12 -18.00
N VAL A 183 -1.04 13.84 -17.62
CA VAL A 183 -0.89 15.20 -17.09
C VAL A 183 -0.07 15.21 -15.81
N MET A 184 -0.33 14.28 -14.90
CA MET A 184 0.41 14.13 -13.65
C MET A 184 1.86 13.69 -13.88
N PHE A 185 2.10 12.81 -14.84
CA PHE A 185 3.46 12.43 -15.26
C PHE A 185 4.26 13.64 -15.73
N PHE A 186 3.71 14.45 -16.64
CA PHE A 186 4.40 15.67 -17.08
C PHE A 186 4.60 16.67 -15.94
N LYS A 187 3.67 16.75 -14.98
CA LYS A 187 3.87 17.54 -13.76
C LYS A 187 5.11 17.06 -13.00
N GLN A 188 5.21 15.76 -12.74
CA GLN A 188 6.37 15.15 -12.06
C GLN A 188 7.66 15.39 -12.86
N LEU A 189 7.65 15.09 -14.15
CA LEU A 189 8.79 15.29 -15.05
C LEU A 189 9.29 16.75 -15.02
N TYR A 190 8.39 17.71 -15.16
CA TYR A 190 8.79 19.12 -15.11
C TYR A 190 9.28 19.54 -13.72
N GLN A 191 8.73 18.98 -12.64
CA GLN A 191 9.26 19.25 -11.31
C GLN A 191 10.68 18.70 -11.13
N VAL A 192 10.97 17.52 -11.65
CA VAL A 192 12.33 16.94 -11.67
C VAL A 192 13.28 17.79 -12.53
N LEU A 193 12.88 18.17 -13.73
CA LEU A 193 13.73 19.04 -14.58
C LEU A 193 14.02 20.39 -13.92
N TRP A 194 13.05 20.97 -13.22
CA TRP A 194 13.27 22.21 -12.47
C TRP A 194 14.05 22.03 -11.18
N SER A 195 14.16 20.80 -10.65
CA SER A 195 14.99 20.52 -9.48
C SER A 195 16.50 20.63 -9.78
N LEU A 196 16.86 20.57 -11.04
CA LEU A 196 18.24 20.85 -11.48
C LEU A 196 18.63 22.34 -11.27
N THR A 197 17.65 23.20 -11.02
CA THR A 197 17.87 24.62 -10.73
C THR A 197 17.35 24.94 -9.33
N VAL A 198 18.21 25.45 -8.43
CA VAL A 198 17.88 25.72 -7.02
C VAL A 198 16.66 26.65 -6.88
N VAL A 199 16.61 27.73 -7.63
CA VAL A 199 15.49 28.71 -7.59
C VAL A 199 14.26 28.18 -8.33
N GLY A 200 14.46 27.47 -9.43
CA GLY A 200 13.38 26.94 -10.26
C GLY A 200 12.48 25.95 -9.55
N ILE A 201 13.04 25.09 -8.70
CA ILE A 201 12.26 24.11 -7.93
C ILE A 201 11.20 24.81 -7.05
N PHE A 202 11.57 25.83 -6.28
CA PHE A 202 10.65 26.55 -5.40
C PHE A 202 9.53 27.25 -6.19
N ILE A 203 9.88 27.98 -7.24
CA ILE A 203 8.90 28.71 -8.04
C ILE A 203 7.93 27.77 -8.75
N LYS A 204 8.44 26.68 -9.35
CA LYS A 204 7.63 25.75 -10.15
C LYS A 204 6.85 24.76 -9.29
N PHE A 205 7.35 24.39 -8.12
CA PHE A 205 6.58 23.62 -7.15
C PHE A 205 5.24 24.29 -6.85
N TYR A 206 5.27 25.57 -6.48
CA TYR A 206 4.04 26.33 -6.21
C TYR A 206 3.25 26.61 -7.49
N SER A 207 3.90 26.84 -8.63
CA SER A 207 3.20 27.05 -9.90
C SER A 207 2.35 25.87 -10.35
N TYR A 208 2.76 24.65 -10.03
CA TYR A 208 2.07 23.41 -10.43
C TYR A 208 1.24 22.78 -9.29
N MET A 209 1.13 23.46 -8.15
CA MET A 209 0.50 22.94 -6.95
C MET A 209 -0.99 22.65 -7.13
N MET A 210 -1.69 23.42 -7.97
CA MET A 210 -3.13 23.29 -8.18
C MET A 210 -3.49 22.22 -9.23
N ILE A 211 -2.55 21.72 -10.04
CA ILE A 211 -2.83 20.73 -11.10
C ILE A 211 -3.60 19.52 -10.58
N PRO A 212 -3.22 18.85 -9.46
CA PRO A 212 -3.95 17.69 -8.96
C PRO A 212 -5.40 18.00 -8.55
N PHE A 213 -5.68 19.24 -8.09
CA PHE A 213 -7.02 19.68 -7.72
C PHE A 213 -7.86 20.06 -8.94
N ILE A 214 -7.26 20.68 -9.96
CA ILE A 214 -7.91 20.95 -11.25
C ILE A 214 -8.37 19.63 -11.88
N LEU A 215 -7.51 18.63 -11.90
CA LEU A 215 -7.83 17.29 -12.41
C LEU A 215 -8.84 16.55 -11.53
N ALA A 216 -8.85 16.84 -10.23
CA ALA A 216 -9.83 16.26 -9.30
C ALA A 216 -11.23 16.86 -9.51
N GLU A 217 -11.34 18.12 -9.94
CA GLU A 217 -12.60 18.73 -10.38
C GLU A 217 -13.00 18.22 -11.75
N ASN A 218 -12.12 18.34 -12.74
CA ASN A 218 -12.38 17.95 -14.12
C ASN A 218 -11.24 17.07 -14.67
N PRO A 219 -11.40 15.74 -14.65
CA PRO A 219 -10.41 14.80 -15.18
C PRO A 219 -10.20 14.88 -16.70
N GLY A 220 -11.07 15.62 -17.42
CA GLY A 220 -11.00 15.82 -18.87
C GLY A 220 -10.07 16.95 -19.31
N VAL A 221 -9.56 17.76 -18.38
CA VAL A 221 -8.68 18.88 -18.68
C VAL A 221 -7.38 18.42 -19.32
N THR A 222 -7.03 19.01 -20.45
CA THR A 222 -5.80 18.67 -21.18
C THR A 222 -4.54 19.18 -20.45
N LYS A 223 -3.38 18.62 -20.81
CA LYS A 223 -2.09 19.05 -20.26
C LYS A 223 -1.90 20.57 -20.37
N LYS A 224 -2.12 21.14 -21.57
CA LYS A 224 -1.95 22.58 -21.82
C LYS A 224 -2.82 23.42 -20.88
N GLN A 225 -4.10 23.09 -20.77
CA GLN A 225 -5.07 23.77 -19.92
C GLN A 225 -4.72 23.63 -18.42
N ALA A 226 -4.43 22.43 -17.94
CA ALA A 226 -4.08 22.20 -16.52
C ALA A 226 -2.87 23.03 -16.07
N PHE A 227 -1.82 23.06 -16.91
CA PHE A 227 -0.62 23.84 -16.62
C PHE A 227 -0.86 25.36 -16.74
N ALA A 228 -1.62 25.83 -17.71
CA ALA A 228 -1.98 27.23 -17.85
C ALA A 228 -2.81 27.71 -16.66
N LEU A 229 -3.91 27.01 -16.35
CA LEU A 229 -4.77 27.29 -15.19
C LEU A 229 -3.99 27.35 -13.88
N SER A 230 -3.21 26.31 -13.58
CA SER A 230 -2.45 26.26 -12.33
C SER A 230 -1.43 27.42 -12.23
N ARG A 231 -0.74 27.74 -13.31
CA ARG A 231 0.23 28.85 -13.32
C ARG A 231 -0.45 30.22 -13.11
N THR A 232 -1.57 30.45 -13.78
CA THR A 232 -2.33 31.70 -13.67
C THR A 232 -2.97 31.83 -12.29
N MET A 233 -3.61 30.78 -11.75
CA MET A 233 -4.16 30.78 -10.39
C MET A 233 -3.10 31.09 -9.33
N MET A 234 -1.89 30.56 -9.51
CA MET A 234 -0.78 30.72 -8.55
C MET A 234 0.03 31.99 -8.80
N HIS A 235 -0.21 32.71 -9.89
CA HIS A 235 0.45 34.00 -10.13
C HIS A 235 0.05 35.01 -9.04
N GLY A 236 1.02 35.67 -8.42
CA GLY A 236 0.80 36.56 -7.27
C GLY A 236 0.50 35.85 -5.93
N ASN A 237 0.14 34.56 -5.94
CA ASN A 237 -0.21 33.79 -4.72
C ASN A 237 0.89 32.83 -4.21
N LYS A 238 2.01 32.67 -4.94
CA LYS A 238 3.08 31.72 -4.60
C LYS A 238 3.71 31.99 -3.24
N TRP A 239 3.99 33.26 -2.95
CA TRP A 239 4.61 33.65 -1.69
C TRP A 239 3.69 33.41 -0.49
N GLU A 240 2.41 33.71 -0.62
CA GLU A 240 1.42 33.40 0.44
C GLU A 240 1.25 31.88 0.63
N ALA A 241 1.25 31.11 -0.45
CA ALA A 241 1.22 29.64 -0.40
C ALA A 241 2.49 29.06 0.23
N PHE A 242 3.66 29.67 -0.02
CA PHE A 242 4.91 29.31 0.67
C PHE A 242 4.81 29.58 2.17
N LYS A 243 4.38 30.79 2.58
CA LYS A 243 4.16 31.13 3.98
C LYS A 243 3.12 30.20 4.66
N LEU A 244 2.10 29.79 3.92
CA LEU A 244 1.12 28.79 4.38
C LEU A 244 1.80 27.43 4.62
N SER A 245 2.63 26.97 3.70
CA SER A 245 3.39 25.73 3.84
C SER A 245 4.38 25.78 5.01
N LEU A 246 5.05 26.92 5.20
CA LEU A 246 5.98 27.16 6.31
C LEU A 246 5.26 27.12 7.68
N SER A 247 3.99 27.54 7.72
CA SER A 247 3.21 27.51 8.95
C SER A 247 2.94 26.08 9.49
N PHE A 248 3.22 25.05 8.71
CA PHE A 248 3.15 23.66 9.13
C PHE A 248 4.51 23.10 9.60
N MET A 249 5.60 23.88 9.55
CA MET A 249 6.95 23.41 9.88
C MET A 249 7.02 22.86 11.33
N GLY A 250 6.43 23.55 12.31
CA GLY A 250 6.38 23.07 13.68
C GLY A 250 5.66 21.71 13.82
N TRP A 251 4.58 21.52 13.07
CA TRP A 251 3.87 20.24 13.04
C TRP A 251 4.68 19.13 12.36
N ARG A 252 5.47 19.46 11.34
CA ARG A 252 6.38 18.48 10.69
C ARG A 252 7.50 18.06 11.65
N LEU A 253 8.09 19.00 12.38
CA LEU A 253 9.08 18.67 13.41
C LEU A 253 8.48 17.78 14.50
N LEU A 254 7.26 18.09 14.95
CA LEU A 254 6.55 17.26 15.91
C LEU A 254 6.21 15.89 15.33
N ALA A 255 5.86 15.81 14.05
CA ALA A 255 5.62 14.53 13.36
C ALA A 255 6.89 13.65 13.36
N VAL A 256 8.05 14.23 13.07
CA VAL A 256 9.33 13.52 13.16
C VAL A 256 9.60 13.08 14.60
N ALA A 257 9.46 13.98 15.58
CA ALA A 257 9.69 13.67 16.99
C ALA A 257 8.75 12.58 17.56
N THR A 258 7.54 12.45 17.00
CA THR A 258 6.58 11.39 17.37
C THR A 258 6.66 10.15 16.48
N GLY A 259 7.74 9.99 15.72
CA GLY A 259 7.91 8.87 14.81
C GLY A 259 6.83 8.79 13.73
N GLY A 260 6.21 9.90 13.32
CA GLY A 260 5.19 9.94 12.27
C GLY A 260 3.74 9.87 12.78
N LEU A 261 3.48 9.59 14.06
CA LEU A 261 2.10 9.50 14.59
C LEU A 261 1.30 10.78 14.32
N VAL A 262 1.89 11.94 14.61
CA VAL A 262 1.24 13.23 14.34
C VAL A 262 1.00 13.44 12.84
N ALA A 263 1.88 12.95 11.98
CA ALA A 263 1.67 13.02 10.53
C ALA A 263 0.44 12.22 10.11
N ILE A 264 0.32 10.98 10.57
CA ILE A 264 -0.76 10.07 10.22
C ILE A 264 -2.11 10.61 10.73
N PHE A 265 -2.21 10.89 12.02
CA PHE A 265 -3.49 11.17 12.64
C PHE A 265 -3.94 12.63 12.52
N TYR A 266 -3.04 13.56 12.23
CA TYR A 266 -3.42 14.97 12.19
C TYR A 266 -2.89 15.74 10.97
N LEU A 267 -1.58 15.69 10.71
CA LEU A 267 -0.95 16.65 9.80
C LEU A 267 -1.33 16.42 8.34
N ASN A 268 -1.36 15.16 7.87
CA ASN A 268 -1.68 14.83 6.47
C ASN A 268 -3.11 15.20 6.09
N PRO A 269 -4.16 14.83 6.88
CA PRO A 269 -5.51 15.31 6.67
C PRO A 269 -5.59 16.84 6.66
N TYR A 270 -4.92 17.49 7.61
CA TYR A 270 -5.00 18.94 7.76
C TYR A 270 -4.31 19.72 6.64
N ILE A 271 -3.13 19.27 6.18
CA ILE A 271 -2.45 19.91 5.02
C ILE A 271 -3.28 19.73 3.76
N THR A 272 -3.83 18.56 3.51
CA THR A 272 -4.58 18.29 2.29
C THR A 272 -5.91 19.07 2.27
N ALA A 273 -6.63 19.11 3.39
CA ALA A 273 -7.82 19.95 3.54
C ALA A 273 -7.50 21.46 3.37
N THR A 274 -6.35 21.92 3.89
CA THR A 274 -5.90 23.29 3.73
C THR A 274 -5.61 23.62 2.25
N ARG A 275 -5.00 22.69 1.51
CA ARG A 275 -4.77 22.85 0.06
C ARG A 275 -6.07 22.82 -0.75
N ALA A 276 -7.04 22.01 -0.35
CA ALA A 276 -8.36 21.98 -0.96
C ALA A 276 -9.11 23.30 -0.75
N GLU A 277 -9.08 23.86 0.46
CA GLU A 277 -9.68 25.18 0.74
C GLU A 277 -8.98 26.30 -0.03
N LEU A 278 -7.65 26.26 -0.15
CA LEU A 278 -6.90 27.21 -0.98
C LEU A 278 -7.33 27.10 -2.44
N TYR A 279 -7.52 25.88 -2.96
CA TYR A 279 -8.01 25.65 -4.31
C TYR A 279 -9.37 26.32 -4.54
N TYR A 280 -10.33 26.15 -3.64
CA TYR A 280 -11.65 26.81 -3.77
C TYR A 280 -11.55 28.32 -3.85
N ARG A 281 -10.71 28.96 -3.02
CA ARG A 281 -10.50 30.40 -3.05
C ARG A 281 -9.88 30.88 -4.36
N LEU A 282 -8.89 30.14 -4.84
CA LEU A 282 -8.23 30.46 -6.12
C LEU A 282 -9.15 30.19 -7.32
N ARG A 283 -9.94 29.11 -7.26
CA ARG A 283 -10.96 28.78 -8.26
C ARG A 283 -12.01 29.87 -8.41
N GLN A 284 -12.58 30.33 -7.30
CA GLN A 284 -13.56 31.41 -7.30
C GLN A 284 -13.00 32.67 -7.97
N LYS A 285 -11.79 33.08 -7.56
CA LYS A 285 -11.11 34.24 -8.17
C LYS A 285 -10.80 34.03 -9.66
N ALA A 286 -10.48 32.80 -10.06
CA ALA A 286 -10.19 32.46 -11.45
C ALA A 286 -11.45 32.59 -12.33
N ILE A 287 -12.60 32.20 -11.83
CA ILE A 287 -13.89 32.35 -12.50
C ILE A 287 -14.32 33.83 -12.55
N GLU A 288 -14.24 34.55 -11.43
CA GLU A 288 -14.56 35.97 -11.34
C GLU A 288 -13.74 36.81 -12.32
N ASN A 289 -12.46 36.50 -12.48
CA ASN A 289 -11.55 37.20 -13.40
C ASN A 289 -11.55 36.63 -14.82
N GLN A 290 -12.37 35.64 -15.14
CA GLN A 290 -12.46 34.99 -16.46
C GLN A 290 -11.08 34.65 -17.05
N ILE A 291 -10.19 34.03 -16.26
CA ILE A 291 -8.85 33.67 -16.73
C ILE A 291 -8.91 32.68 -17.90
N GLU A 292 -7.85 32.57 -18.69
CA GLU A 292 -7.78 31.61 -19.80
C GLU A 292 -8.13 30.20 -19.35
N TYR A 293 -9.08 29.53 -20.02
CA TYR A 293 -9.63 28.21 -19.75
C TYR A 293 -10.47 28.09 -18.45
N TYR A 294 -11.02 29.19 -17.91
CA TYR A 294 -11.85 29.13 -16.70
C TYR A 294 -13.09 28.22 -16.85
N GLU A 295 -13.57 27.99 -18.09
CA GLU A 295 -14.69 27.07 -18.40
C GLU A 295 -14.40 25.63 -18.02
N CYS A 296 -13.12 25.28 -17.80
CA CYS A 296 -12.74 23.95 -17.30
C CYS A 296 -13.21 23.70 -15.87
N PHE A 297 -13.54 24.77 -15.11
CA PHE A 297 -14.14 24.66 -13.77
C PHE A 297 -15.65 24.47 -13.89
N ASN A 298 -16.05 23.32 -14.39
CA ASN A 298 -17.42 23.01 -14.79
C ASN A 298 -18.22 22.17 -13.80
N ASP A 299 -17.63 21.76 -12.68
CA ASP A 299 -18.34 21.02 -11.65
C ASP A 299 -19.05 21.97 -10.68
N ILE A 300 -20.28 22.31 -11.01
CA ILE A 300 -21.13 23.20 -10.19
C ILE A 300 -21.40 22.58 -8.82
N TYR A 301 -21.56 21.26 -8.75
CA TYR A 301 -21.93 20.54 -7.54
C TYR A 301 -20.81 20.44 -6.50
N LEU A 302 -19.58 20.71 -6.89
CA LEU A 302 -18.49 20.87 -5.91
C LEU A 302 -18.67 22.13 -5.05
N VAL A 303 -19.36 23.16 -5.55
CA VAL A 303 -19.50 24.46 -4.87
C VAL A 303 -20.90 24.64 -4.31
N VAL A 304 -21.92 24.23 -5.05
CA VAL A 304 -23.32 24.37 -4.67
C VAL A 304 -23.91 22.99 -4.39
N SER A 305 -24.01 22.64 -3.10
CA SER A 305 -24.68 21.42 -2.67
C SER A 305 -26.18 21.52 -2.98
N PRO A 306 -26.82 20.54 -3.66
CA PRO A 306 -28.25 20.53 -3.86
C PRO A 306 -29.00 20.55 -2.52
N ILE A 307 -30.06 21.35 -2.44
CA ILE A 307 -30.81 21.56 -1.19
C ILE A 307 -31.46 20.27 -0.69
N ILE A 308 -31.78 19.33 -1.58
CA ILE A 308 -32.57 18.12 -1.28
C ILE A 308 -31.71 17.00 -0.68
N GLU A 309 -30.41 16.93 -0.96
CA GLU A 309 -29.52 15.85 -0.52
C GLU A 309 -28.19 16.35 0.04
N ARG A 310 -28.24 17.18 1.07
CA ARG A 310 -27.02 17.67 1.74
C ARG A 310 -26.10 16.57 2.31
N ASN A 311 -26.60 15.37 2.40
CA ASN A 311 -25.89 14.25 3.03
C ASN A 311 -25.18 13.32 2.05
N ALA A 312 -25.45 13.43 0.75
CA ALA A 312 -24.84 12.60 -0.28
C ALA A 312 -24.35 13.45 -1.46
N TYR A 313 -23.28 13.04 -2.08
CA TYR A 313 -22.83 13.66 -3.33
C TYR A 313 -23.72 13.16 -4.47
N PRO A 314 -24.27 14.07 -5.32
CA PRO A 314 -25.16 13.67 -6.40
C PRO A 314 -24.38 12.96 -7.51
N GLU A 315 -24.47 11.65 -7.56
CA GLU A 315 -23.80 10.82 -8.57
C GLU A 315 -24.28 11.13 -10.00
N GLU A 316 -25.50 11.60 -10.15
CA GLU A 316 -26.13 11.94 -11.44
C GLU A 316 -25.47 13.14 -12.10
N ALA A 317 -24.93 14.08 -11.34
CA ALA A 317 -24.34 15.31 -11.84
C ALA A 317 -23.01 15.11 -12.61
N LEU A 318 -22.30 14.04 -12.34
CA LEU A 318 -20.98 13.78 -12.93
C LEU A 318 -21.02 12.98 -14.21
N SER A 319 -22.21 12.57 -14.72
CA SER A 319 -22.28 11.57 -15.80
C SER A 319 -21.26 10.42 -15.57
N LEU A 320 -21.08 10.05 -14.31
CA LEU A 320 -20.25 8.92 -13.94
C LEU A 320 -20.79 7.75 -14.74
N SER A 321 -19.96 7.19 -15.59
CA SER A 321 -20.35 6.00 -16.31
C SER A 321 -20.81 4.98 -15.27
N ARG A 322 -22.14 4.74 -15.20
CA ARG A 322 -22.77 3.74 -14.32
C ARG A 322 -22.37 2.30 -14.67
N ARG A 323 -21.52 2.11 -15.68
CA ARG A 323 -20.85 0.82 -15.79
C ARG A 323 -19.79 0.80 -14.70
N PRO A 324 -20.06 0.10 -13.58
CA PRO A 324 -19.06 -0.07 -12.57
C PRO A 324 -17.84 -0.67 -13.26
N PHE A 325 -16.68 -0.03 -13.08
CA PHE A 325 -15.40 -0.70 -13.33
C PHE A 325 -15.21 -1.85 -12.33
N VAL A 326 -15.79 -1.72 -11.18
CA VAL A 326 -16.30 -2.81 -10.40
C VAL A 326 -17.58 -3.23 -11.14
N ARG A 327 -17.52 -4.24 -12.06
CA ARG A 327 -18.58 -5.23 -12.06
C ARG A 327 -19.00 -5.28 -10.61
N GLU A 328 -20.25 -4.93 -10.29
CA GLU A 328 -20.73 -5.17 -8.94
C GLU A 328 -20.31 -6.61 -8.65
N PHE A 329 -19.21 -6.77 -7.90
CA PHE A 329 -18.94 -8.04 -7.27
C PHE A 329 -20.05 -8.16 -6.24
N LYS A 330 -21.26 -8.46 -6.71
CA LYS A 330 -22.39 -8.92 -5.91
C LYS A 330 -22.05 -10.31 -5.41
N HIS A 331 -20.87 -10.40 -4.81
CA HIS A 331 -20.57 -11.55 -4.01
C HIS A 331 -21.36 -11.34 -2.72
N ASP A 332 -22.40 -12.12 -2.57
CA ASP A 332 -23.16 -12.14 -1.33
C ASP A 332 -22.25 -12.67 -0.21
N TYR A 333 -21.61 -11.76 0.51
CA TYR A 333 -20.75 -12.08 1.65
C TYR A 333 -21.53 -12.64 2.85
N ARG A 334 -22.87 -12.54 2.83
CA ARG A 334 -23.77 -13.05 3.88
C ARG A 334 -24.10 -14.53 3.69
N ARG A 335 -23.77 -15.07 2.51
CA ARG A 335 -24.10 -16.45 2.13
C ARG A 335 -23.57 -17.50 3.12
N ASP A 336 -24.28 -18.62 3.18
CA ASP A 336 -23.81 -19.83 3.80
C ASP A 336 -23.04 -20.69 2.79
N TYR A 337 -21.99 -21.34 3.27
CA TYR A 337 -21.13 -22.18 2.47
C TYR A 337 -21.47 -23.66 2.71
N SER A 338 -21.59 -24.43 1.65
CA SER A 338 -21.74 -25.88 1.76
C SER A 338 -20.47 -26.52 2.33
N ILE A 339 -20.57 -27.68 2.92
CA ILE A 339 -19.40 -28.43 3.42
C ILE A 339 -18.36 -28.64 2.32
N ARG A 340 -18.80 -28.94 1.09
CA ARG A 340 -17.89 -29.06 -0.07
C ARG A 340 -17.16 -27.75 -0.36
N SER A 341 -17.90 -26.65 -0.35
CA SER A 341 -17.28 -25.32 -0.55
C SER A 341 -16.27 -24.99 0.56
N LEU A 342 -16.57 -25.34 1.81
CA LEU A 342 -15.64 -25.12 2.92
C LEU A 342 -14.36 -25.96 2.78
N ILE A 343 -14.48 -27.21 2.35
CA ILE A 343 -13.31 -28.07 2.07
C ILE A 343 -12.48 -27.48 0.93
N LEU A 344 -13.10 -27.10 -0.17
CA LEU A 344 -12.38 -26.50 -1.31
C LEU A 344 -11.75 -25.17 -0.94
N LEU A 345 -12.42 -24.33 -0.15
CA LEU A 345 -11.88 -23.09 0.38
C LEU A 345 -10.67 -23.36 1.30
N PHE A 346 -10.77 -24.34 2.19
CA PHE A 346 -9.64 -24.73 3.04
C PHE A 346 -8.39 -25.03 2.23
N PHE A 347 -8.50 -25.87 1.20
CA PHE A 347 -7.35 -26.20 0.34
C PHE A 347 -6.87 -25.02 -0.49
N THR A 348 -7.79 -24.26 -1.08
CA THR A 348 -7.43 -23.09 -1.88
C THR A 348 -6.62 -22.09 -1.06
N PHE A 349 -7.05 -21.81 0.18
CA PHE A 349 -6.31 -20.87 1.04
C PHE A 349 -5.07 -21.46 1.67
N SER A 350 -5.04 -22.78 1.90
CA SER A 350 -3.81 -23.46 2.30
C SER A 350 -2.73 -23.37 1.22
N VAL A 351 -3.11 -23.52 -0.05
CA VAL A 351 -2.19 -23.35 -1.20
C VAL A 351 -1.82 -21.89 -1.43
N ILE A 352 -2.77 -20.96 -1.33
CA ILE A 352 -2.47 -19.52 -1.43
C ILE A 352 -1.52 -19.08 -0.32
N GLY A 353 -1.75 -19.52 0.92
CA GLY A 353 -0.86 -19.24 2.03
C GLY A 353 0.54 -19.84 1.84
N TRP A 354 0.63 -21.03 1.31
CA TRP A 354 1.90 -21.66 0.95
C TRP A 354 2.63 -20.86 -0.15
N LEU A 355 1.94 -20.50 -1.22
CA LEU A 355 2.51 -19.65 -2.27
C LEU A 355 2.98 -18.30 -1.72
N TRP A 356 2.24 -17.70 -0.81
CA TRP A 356 2.61 -16.47 -0.13
C TRP A 356 3.91 -16.63 0.66
N GLU A 357 3.99 -17.64 1.54
CA GLU A 357 5.17 -17.90 2.36
C GLU A 357 6.41 -18.25 1.52
N VAL A 358 6.26 -19.11 0.52
CA VAL A 358 7.36 -19.43 -0.41
C VAL A 358 7.82 -18.18 -1.15
N SER A 359 6.89 -17.35 -1.60
CA SER A 359 7.22 -16.12 -2.33
C SER A 359 7.95 -15.10 -1.45
N LEU A 360 7.57 -14.95 -0.19
CA LEU A 360 8.24 -14.06 0.76
C LEU A 360 9.70 -14.47 1.04
N HIS A 361 9.95 -15.76 1.08
CA HIS A 361 11.28 -16.29 1.43
C HIS A 361 12.15 -16.57 0.22
N LEU A 362 11.57 -16.63 -0.99
CA LEU A 362 12.27 -17.00 -2.21
C LEU A 362 13.48 -16.10 -2.52
N SER A 363 13.35 -14.81 -2.25
CA SER A 363 14.42 -13.83 -2.49
C SER A 363 15.59 -13.94 -1.50
N ARG A 364 15.37 -14.60 -0.36
CA ARG A 364 16.34 -14.70 0.73
C ARG A 364 16.99 -16.09 0.82
N ASP A 365 16.16 -17.12 0.72
CA ASP A 365 16.53 -18.51 1.02
C ASP A 365 16.48 -19.42 -0.23
N GLY A 366 16.13 -18.84 -1.42
CA GLY A 366 15.83 -19.61 -2.63
C GLY A 366 14.47 -20.31 -2.53
N PHE A 367 14.21 -21.28 -3.41
CA PHE A 367 12.99 -22.07 -3.31
C PHE A 367 13.09 -23.04 -2.14
N VAL A 368 12.29 -22.79 -1.11
CA VAL A 368 12.18 -23.64 0.08
C VAL A 368 10.70 -23.98 0.29
N ASN A 369 10.39 -25.26 0.39
CA ASN A 369 9.04 -25.68 0.74
C ASN A 369 8.74 -25.26 2.19
N ARG A 370 7.76 -24.38 2.39
CA ARG A 370 7.42 -23.83 3.71
C ARG A 370 6.38 -24.67 4.43
N GLY A 371 6.44 -24.67 5.76
CA GLY A 371 5.51 -25.37 6.64
C GLY A 371 6.03 -26.72 7.13
N VAL A 372 5.24 -27.36 7.96
CA VAL A 372 5.56 -28.66 8.61
C VAL A 372 5.38 -29.83 7.63
N GLN A 373 4.44 -29.68 6.69
CA GLN A 373 4.04 -30.70 5.73
C GLN A 373 4.89 -30.66 4.46
N GLN A 374 4.90 -31.77 3.71
CA GLN A 374 5.68 -31.88 2.49
C GLN A 374 4.94 -31.34 1.26
N GLY A 375 3.60 -31.35 1.29
CA GLY A 375 2.77 -30.86 0.20
C GLY A 375 2.71 -29.32 0.11
N PRO A 376 2.21 -28.77 -1.03
CA PRO A 376 2.14 -27.33 -1.28
C PRO A 376 0.94 -26.70 -0.57
N TRP A 377 0.86 -26.83 0.73
CA TRP A 377 -0.20 -26.28 1.57
C TRP A 377 0.27 -25.88 2.96
N LEU A 378 -0.32 -24.81 3.46
CA LEU A 378 -0.19 -24.39 4.85
C LEU A 378 -1.57 -24.43 5.52
N PRO A 379 -1.88 -25.49 6.29
CA PRO A 379 -3.21 -25.70 6.88
C PRO A 379 -3.69 -24.57 7.78
N ILE A 380 -2.78 -23.83 8.39
CA ILE A 380 -3.11 -22.68 9.25
C ILE A 380 -3.88 -21.58 8.49
N TYR A 381 -3.53 -21.31 7.22
CA TYR A 381 -4.24 -20.35 6.39
C TYR A 381 -5.63 -20.86 5.99
N GLY A 382 -5.73 -22.13 5.59
CA GLY A 382 -7.00 -22.75 5.26
C GLY A 382 -7.94 -22.84 6.46
N ALA A 383 -7.42 -23.29 7.62
CA ALA A 383 -8.18 -23.36 8.87
C ALA A 383 -8.61 -21.98 9.35
N GLY A 384 -7.71 -21.00 9.35
CA GLY A 384 -8.01 -19.61 9.68
C GLY A 384 -9.15 -19.06 8.80
N GLY A 385 -9.05 -19.27 7.48
CA GLY A 385 -10.10 -18.87 6.54
C GLY A 385 -11.46 -19.50 6.84
N VAL A 386 -11.51 -20.81 7.06
CA VAL A 386 -12.78 -21.50 7.39
C VAL A 386 -13.33 -21.06 8.75
N ILE A 387 -12.48 -20.94 9.76
CA ILE A 387 -12.88 -20.52 11.11
C ILE A 387 -13.49 -19.11 11.10
N VAL A 388 -12.86 -18.14 10.41
CA VAL A 388 -13.43 -16.77 10.33
C VAL A 388 -14.73 -16.75 9.56
N LEU A 389 -14.89 -17.58 8.51
CA LEU A 389 -16.16 -17.70 7.79
C LEU A 389 -17.29 -18.26 8.67
N LEU A 390 -17.00 -19.20 9.54
CA LEU A 390 -18.01 -19.82 10.39
C LEU A 390 -18.32 -18.96 11.61
N LEU A 391 -17.29 -18.54 12.36
CA LEU A 391 -17.48 -17.86 13.64
C LEU A 391 -17.87 -16.40 13.51
N LEU A 392 -17.37 -15.68 12.49
CA LEU A 392 -17.68 -14.28 12.29
C LEU A 392 -18.94 -14.04 11.44
N LYS A 393 -19.73 -15.07 11.13
CA LYS A 393 -20.93 -14.94 10.31
C LYS A 393 -21.85 -13.81 10.78
N LYS A 394 -22.12 -13.70 12.09
CA LYS A 394 -22.98 -12.66 12.68
C LYS A 394 -22.36 -11.25 12.65
N LEU A 395 -21.05 -11.14 12.50
CA LEU A 395 -20.33 -9.87 12.51
C LEU A 395 -20.11 -9.30 11.10
N ARG A 396 -20.37 -10.08 10.03
CA ARG A 396 -20.11 -9.66 8.64
C ARG A 396 -20.82 -8.37 8.22
N GLU A 397 -21.89 -7.99 8.89
CA GLU A 397 -22.56 -6.70 8.65
C GLU A 397 -21.82 -5.49 9.24
N LYS A 398 -20.85 -5.74 10.12
CA LYS A 398 -20.06 -4.72 10.81
C LYS A 398 -18.58 -4.89 10.48
N PRO A 399 -18.08 -4.29 9.36
CA PRO A 399 -16.73 -4.54 8.86
C PRO A 399 -15.62 -4.33 9.88
N LEU A 400 -15.72 -3.31 10.73
CA LEU A 400 -14.73 -3.05 11.78
C LEU A 400 -14.70 -4.18 12.82
N LEU A 401 -15.87 -4.68 13.26
CA LEU A 401 -15.92 -5.80 14.19
C LEU A 401 -15.46 -7.11 13.55
N THR A 402 -15.73 -7.28 12.26
CA THR A 402 -15.19 -8.41 11.49
C THR A 402 -13.67 -8.35 11.42
N PHE A 403 -13.11 -7.19 11.16
CA PHE A 403 -11.66 -6.98 11.15
C PHE A 403 -11.02 -7.31 12.50
N VAL A 404 -11.55 -6.73 13.60
CA VAL A 404 -11.06 -7.03 14.96
C VAL A 404 -11.24 -8.50 15.32
N GLY A 405 -12.41 -9.07 15.01
CA GLY A 405 -12.67 -10.49 15.24
C GLY A 405 -11.70 -11.41 14.47
N THR A 406 -11.34 -11.04 13.25
CA THR A 406 -10.35 -11.76 12.45
C THR A 406 -8.97 -11.71 13.10
N ILE A 407 -8.54 -10.54 13.57
CA ILE A 407 -7.27 -10.39 14.30
C ILE A 407 -7.23 -11.32 15.51
N VAL A 408 -8.29 -11.31 16.32
CA VAL A 408 -8.35 -12.15 17.53
C VAL A 408 -8.32 -13.64 17.19
N LEU A 409 -9.15 -14.08 16.24
CA LEU A 409 -9.25 -15.49 15.88
C LEU A 409 -7.97 -16.01 15.21
N CYS A 410 -7.45 -15.30 14.22
CA CYS A 410 -6.25 -15.72 13.52
C CYS A 410 -5.01 -15.60 14.41
N GLY A 411 -4.90 -14.56 15.23
CA GLY A 411 -3.80 -14.43 16.19
C GLY A 411 -3.82 -15.53 17.25
N THR A 412 -5.00 -15.91 17.75
CA THR A 412 -5.13 -17.04 18.66
C THR A 412 -4.72 -18.36 18.00
N LEU A 413 -5.19 -18.58 16.76
CA LEU A 413 -4.85 -19.78 15.99
C LEU A 413 -3.34 -19.88 15.75
N GLU A 414 -2.71 -18.76 15.36
CA GLU A 414 -1.27 -18.72 15.11
C GLU A 414 -0.46 -18.94 16.39
N TYR A 415 -0.85 -18.29 17.49
CA TYR A 415 -0.18 -18.47 18.78
C TYR A 415 -0.25 -19.91 19.26
N VAL A 416 -1.45 -20.50 19.24
CA VAL A 416 -1.67 -21.90 19.68
C VAL A 416 -0.93 -22.88 18.77
N SER A 417 -0.99 -22.68 17.46
CA SER A 417 -0.28 -23.55 16.50
C SER A 417 1.23 -23.49 16.72
N SER A 418 1.80 -22.29 16.89
CA SER A 418 3.23 -22.12 17.20
C SER A 418 3.62 -22.83 18.50
N TYR A 419 2.81 -22.66 19.55
CA TYR A 419 3.05 -23.30 20.84
C TYR A 419 3.02 -24.83 20.74
N LEU A 420 1.98 -25.38 20.09
CA LEU A 420 1.85 -26.82 19.94
C LEU A 420 2.99 -27.42 19.10
N LEU A 421 3.36 -26.78 18.00
CA LEU A 421 4.48 -27.22 17.17
C LEU A 421 5.79 -27.22 17.95
N GLU A 422 6.08 -26.17 18.71
CA GLU A 422 7.29 -26.07 19.51
C GLU A 422 7.35 -27.17 20.59
N VAL A 423 6.24 -27.43 21.29
CA VAL A 423 6.17 -28.46 22.34
C VAL A 423 6.29 -29.86 21.76
N THR A 424 5.57 -30.14 20.67
CA THR A 424 5.54 -31.49 20.08
C THR A 424 6.83 -31.88 19.34
N HIS A 425 7.63 -30.87 18.91
CA HIS A 425 8.86 -31.10 18.16
C HIS A 425 10.13 -30.67 18.92
N GLY A 426 10.14 -30.81 20.23
CA GLY A 426 11.33 -30.63 21.06
C GLY A 426 11.89 -29.19 21.05
N GLY A 427 11.01 -28.20 20.98
CA GLY A 427 11.35 -26.77 20.98
C GLY A 427 11.78 -26.22 19.59
N THR A 428 11.52 -26.97 18.51
CA THR A 428 11.75 -26.51 17.14
C THR A 428 10.67 -25.50 16.74
N LYS A 429 11.10 -24.36 16.15
CA LYS A 429 10.20 -23.30 15.68
C LYS A 429 10.19 -23.24 14.15
N TRP A 430 9.00 -23.10 13.56
CA TRP A 430 8.80 -22.85 12.12
C TRP A 430 8.75 -21.36 11.78
N TRP A 431 8.55 -20.50 12.79
CA TRP A 431 8.71 -19.04 12.70
C TRP A 431 9.04 -18.46 14.06
N ASP A 432 9.70 -17.31 14.07
CA ASP A 432 10.02 -16.56 15.29
C ASP A 432 9.93 -15.04 15.02
N TYR A 433 8.98 -14.40 15.70
CA TYR A 433 8.77 -12.94 15.64
C TYR A 433 9.45 -12.18 16.78
N SER A 434 10.48 -12.73 17.42
CA SER A 434 11.11 -12.12 18.61
C SER A 434 11.67 -10.71 18.33
N GLY A 435 11.97 -10.37 17.06
CA GLY A 435 12.42 -9.04 16.63
C GLY A 435 11.31 -8.07 16.21
N TYR A 436 10.03 -8.49 16.21
CA TYR A 436 8.91 -7.70 15.70
C TYR A 436 8.21 -6.89 16.78
N PHE A 437 7.49 -5.82 16.35
CA PHE A 437 6.79 -4.93 17.28
C PHE A 437 5.64 -5.65 18.00
N LEU A 438 5.52 -5.39 19.30
CA LEU A 438 4.52 -6.02 20.18
C LEU A 438 4.45 -7.55 19.97
N ASN A 439 5.59 -8.21 19.78
CA ASN A 439 5.58 -9.67 19.73
C ASN A 439 5.21 -10.26 21.10
N LEU A 440 4.47 -11.34 21.06
CA LEU A 440 4.13 -12.14 22.24
C LEU A 440 4.84 -13.49 22.14
N ASN A 441 5.90 -13.66 22.95
CA ASN A 441 6.74 -14.86 23.03
C ASN A 441 7.36 -15.30 21.68
N GLY A 442 7.54 -14.34 20.73
CA GLY A 442 8.01 -14.61 19.38
C GLY A 442 7.01 -15.39 18.51
N ARG A 443 5.77 -15.63 18.97
CA ARG A 443 4.77 -16.42 18.24
C ARG A 443 3.83 -15.62 17.38
N ILE A 444 3.47 -14.41 17.82
CA ILE A 444 2.66 -13.45 17.09
C ILE A 444 3.24 -12.05 17.26
N CYS A 445 2.95 -11.14 16.33
CA CYS A 445 3.36 -9.75 16.37
C CYS A 445 2.27 -8.81 15.83
N ALA A 446 2.35 -7.53 16.14
CA ALA A 446 1.35 -6.56 15.71
C ALA A 446 1.20 -6.49 14.18
N GLU A 447 2.31 -6.56 13.47
CA GLU A 447 2.35 -6.52 12.01
C GLU A 447 1.65 -7.73 11.38
N GLY A 448 1.96 -8.94 11.88
CA GLY A 448 1.29 -10.17 11.44
C GLY A 448 -0.20 -10.12 11.70
N LEU A 449 -0.61 -9.67 12.88
CA LEU A 449 -2.01 -9.50 13.25
C LEU A 449 -2.74 -8.50 12.35
N LEU A 450 -2.08 -7.41 11.95
CA LEU A 450 -2.66 -6.43 11.01
C LEU A 450 -2.85 -7.06 9.62
N VAL A 451 -1.87 -7.82 9.14
CA VAL A 451 -1.97 -8.55 7.86
C VAL A 451 -3.11 -9.56 7.89
N PHE A 452 -3.27 -10.31 8.98
CA PHE A 452 -4.40 -11.24 9.15
C PHE A 452 -5.74 -10.52 9.20
N GLY A 453 -5.83 -9.38 9.90
CA GLY A 453 -7.03 -8.57 9.93
C GLY A 453 -7.46 -8.10 8.54
N LEU A 454 -6.53 -7.54 7.78
CA LEU A 454 -6.78 -7.07 6.41
C LEU A 454 -7.06 -8.23 5.45
N GLY A 455 -6.21 -9.26 5.47
CA GLY A 455 -6.33 -10.42 4.61
C GLY A 455 -7.62 -11.20 4.87
N GLY A 456 -7.94 -11.48 6.14
CA GLY A 456 -9.15 -12.20 6.50
C GLY A 456 -10.43 -11.40 6.23
N THR A 457 -10.40 -10.07 6.39
CA THR A 457 -11.51 -9.21 5.99
C THR A 457 -11.72 -9.26 4.47
N ALA A 458 -10.65 -9.11 3.68
CA ALA A 458 -10.70 -9.24 2.23
C ALA A 458 -11.18 -10.65 1.81
N PHE A 459 -10.76 -11.67 2.54
CA PHE A 459 -11.21 -13.04 2.35
C PHE A 459 -12.71 -13.20 2.53
N ILE A 460 -13.28 -12.72 3.64
CA ILE A 460 -14.70 -12.84 3.95
C ILE A 460 -15.56 -12.12 2.91
N TYR A 461 -15.19 -10.91 2.53
CA TYR A 461 -16.05 -10.05 1.70
C TYR A 461 -15.87 -10.28 0.19
N TYR A 462 -14.71 -10.76 -0.25
CA TYR A 462 -14.39 -10.87 -1.67
C TYR A 462 -13.95 -12.27 -2.09
N ALA A 463 -12.90 -12.80 -1.47
CA ALA A 463 -12.26 -14.00 -1.99
C ALA A 463 -13.11 -15.26 -1.80
N ALA A 464 -13.64 -15.52 -0.60
CA ALA A 464 -14.43 -16.70 -0.33
C ALA A 464 -15.73 -16.74 -1.16
N PRO A 465 -16.51 -15.64 -1.29
CA PRO A 465 -17.66 -15.64 -2.18
C PRO A 465 -17.30 -15.86 -3.64
N ALA A 466 -16.19 -15.26 -4.12
CA ALA A 466 -15.75 -15.39 -5.50
C ALA A 466 -15.35 -16.83 -5.85
N PHE A 467 -14.58 -17.48 -4.96
CA PHE A 467 -14.20 -18.87 -5.15
C PHE A 467 -15.40 -19.82 -5.04
N ASP A 468 -16.34 -19.58 -4.12
CA ASP A 468 -17.56 -20.37 -4.02
C ASP A 468 -18.41 -20.28 -5.29
N ASP A 469 -18.52 -19.09 -5.89
CA ASP A 469 -19.19 -18.92 -7.19
C ASP A 469 -18.47 -19.66 -8.32
N LEU A 470 -17.14 -19.75 -8.25
CA LEU A 470 -16.35 -20.55 -9.21
C LEU A 470 -16.61 -22.04 -9.01
N TYR A 471 -16.62 -22.53 -7.77
CA TYR A 471 -16.89 -23.94 -7.48
C TYR A 471 -18.28 -24.37 -7.90
N LYS A 472 -19.30 -23.50 -7.73
CA LYS A 472 -20.67 -23.78 -8.18
C LYS A 472 -20.81 -24.00 -9.69
N LYS A 473 -19.83 -23.57 -10.50
CA LYS A 473 -19.80 -23.88 -11.93
C LYS A 473 -19.35 -25.32 -12.23
N ILE A 474 -18.72 -25.98 -11.27
CA ILE A 474 -18.25 -27.35 -11.38
C ILE A 474 -19.40 -28.29 -11.00
N PRO A 475 -19.71 -29.34 -11.79
CA PRO A 475 -20.74 -30.31 -11.43
C PRO A 475 -20.46 -30.93 -10.05
N VAL A 476 -21.51 -31.14 -9.27
CA VAL A 476 -21.42 -31.62 -7.86
C VAL A 476 -20.62 -32.92 -7.74
N LYS A 477 -20.76 -33.85 -8.68
CA LYS A 477 -20.01 -35.11 -8.70
C LYS A 477 -18.50 -34.87 -8.74
N PHE A 478 -18.04 -33.94 -9.61
CA PHE A 478 -16.63 -33.60 -9.71
C PHE A 478 -16.13 -32.84 -8.46
N GLN A 479 -16.95 -31.97 -7.85
CA GLN A 479 -16.60 -31.35 -6.57
C GLN A 479 -16.36 -32.42 -5.49
N MET A 480 -17.23 -33.43 -5.41
CA MET A 480 -17.09 -34.52 -4.43
C MET A 480 -15.81 -35.33 -4.66
N ILE A 481 -15.52 -35.69 -5.91
CA ILE A 481 -14.29 -36.42 -6.25
C ILE A 481 -13.06 -35.58 -5.87
N LEU A 482 -13.07 -34.30 -6.18
CA LEU A 482 -11.98 -33.38 -5.85
C LEU A 482 -11.80 -33.25 -4.32
N CYS A 483 -12.87 -33.12 -3.57
CA CYS A 483 -12.82 -33.07 -2.10
C CYS A 483 -12.22 -34.37 -1.52
N ILE A 484 -12.64 -35.53 -2.01
CA ILE A 484 -12.11 -36.83 -1.56
C ILE A 484 -10.62 -36.94 -1.88
N LEU A 485 -10.23 -36.59 -3.11
CA LEU A 485 -8.84 -36.63 -3.54
C LEU A 485 -7.96 -35.72 -2.66
N LEU A 486 -8.37 -34.47 -2.48
CA LEU A 486 -7.63 -33.49 -1.67
C LEU A 486 -7.53 -33.92 -0.19
N LEU A 487 -8.63 -34.41 0.39
CA LEU A 487 -8.62 -34.90 1.77
C LEU A 487 -7.73 -36.15 1.93
N SER A 488 -7.77 -37.07 0.96
CA SER A 488 -6.94 -38.29 1.00
C SER A 488 -5.45 -37.93 0.90
N THR A 489 -5.08 -37.10 -0.08
CA THR A 489 -3.68 -36.68 -0.25
C THR A 489 -3.17 -35.88 0.94
N PHE A 490 -3.99 -34.98 1.49
CA PHE A 490 -3.66 -34.20 2.68
C PHE A 490 -3.50 -35.11 3.91
N THR A 491 -4.38 -36.09 4.10
CA THR A 491 -4.29 -37.03 5.23
C THR A 491 -3.03 -37.86 5.12
N MET A 492 -2.69 -38.35 3.93
CA MET A 492 -1.45 -39.10 3.69
C MET A 492 -0.21 -38.25 4.01
N ASP A 493 -0.17 -37.02 3.53
CA ASP A 493 0.92 -36.09 3.81
C ASP A 493 1.01 -35.74 5.31
N ALA A 494 -0.12 -35.49 5.96
CA ALA A 494 -0.15 -35.21 7.39
C ALA A 494 0.37 -36.39 8.22
N LEU A 495 -0.04 -37.61 7.91
CA LEU A 495 0.43 -38.81 8.58
C LEU A 495 1.93 -39.07 8.34
N TYR A 496 2.41 -38.80 7.12
CA TYR A 496 3.83 -38.89 6.81
C TYR A 496 4.64 -37.84 7.58
N SER A 497 4.15 -36.59 7.59
CA SER A 497 4.84 -35.45 8.20
C SER A 497 4.87 -35.49 9.74
N ILE A 498 3.99 -36.28 10.40
CA ILE A 498 4.09 -36.53 11.84
C ILE A 498 5.43 -37.23 12.18
N LYS A 499 5.87 -38.17 11.34
CA LYS A 499 7.14 -38.90 11.53
C LYS A 499 8.32 -38.21 10.86
N HIS A 500 8.08 -37.51 9.78
CA HIS A 500 9.08 -36.83 8.94
C HIS A 500 8.68 -35.36 8.70
N PRO A 501 8.72 -34.50 9.74
CA PRO A 501 8.34 -33.09 9.58
C PRO A 501 9.32 -32.39 8.66
N ASN A 502 8.82 -31.48 7.87
CA ASN A 502 9.64 -30.66 7.00
C ASN A 502 10.46 -29.66 7.85
N THR A 503 11.78 -29.82 7.86
CA THR A 503 12.73 -29.06 8.69
C THR A 503 13.99 -28.75 7.89
N GLY A 504 14.78 -27.79 8.33
CA GLY A 504 16.07 -27.48 7.73
C GLY A 504 16.30 -25.98 7.52
N LYS A 505 17.31 -25.67 6.70
CA LYS A 505 17.69 -24.29 6.38
C LYS A 505 16.54 -23.58 5.65
N GLY A 506 16.20 -22.37 6.13
CA GLY A 506 15.08 -21.59 5.62
C GLY A 506 13.70 -22.04 6.10
N ILE A 507 13.61 -23.13 6.91
CA ILE A 507 12.34 -23.65 7.44
C ILE A 507 12.30 -23.57 8.96
N THR A 508 13.32 -24.09 9.66
CA THR A 508 13.38 -24.22 11.12
C THR A 508 14.73 -23.79 11.71
N ASP A 509 15.52 -23.02 11.01
CA ASP A 509 16.88 -22.58 11.37
C ASP A 509 16.93 -21.40 12.36
N TYR A 510 15.79 -21.00 12.91
CA TYR A 510 15.67 -19.90 13.87
C TYR A 510 16.48 -20.11 15.15
N LYS A 511 16.61 -21.34 15.62
CA LYS A 511 17.45 -21.68 16.79
C LYS A 511 18.95 -21.50 16.53
N ALA A 512 19.40 -21.90 15.35
CA ALA A 512 20.81 -21.79 14.97
C ALA A 512 21.24 -20.31 14.90
N ARG A 513 20.41 -19.43 14.36
CA ARG A 513 20.67 -17.98 14.33
C ARG A 513 20.73 -17.35 15.72
N ARG A 514 19.88 -17.81 16.65
CA ARG A 514 19.90 -17.30 18.02
C ARG A 514 21.17 -17.72 18.74
N SER A 515 21.64 -18.96 18.56
CA SER A 515 22.89 -19.43 19.12
C SER A 515 24.12 -18.74 18.51
N GLU A 516 24.13 -18.43 17.21
CA GLU A 516 25.18 -17.64 16.58
C GLU A 516 25.18 -16.18 17.08
N HIS A 517 24.02 -15.57 17.24
CA HIS A 517 23.91 -14.21 17.77
C HIS A 517 24.34 -14.15 19.25
N ASP A 518 23.91 -15.12 20.06
CA ASP A 518 24.32 -15.23 21.45
C ASP A 518 25.82 -15.53 21.60
N ILE A 519 26.40 -16.32 20.69
CA ILE A 519 27.84 -16.57 20.61
C ILE A 519 28.61 -15.31 20.18
N ILE A 520 28.13 -14.59 19.18
CA ILE A 520 28.75 -13.34 18.71
C ILE A 520 28.68 -12.27 19.81
N GLU A 521 27.53 -12.15 20.49
CA GLU A 521 27.35 -11.21 21.58
C GLU A 521 28.22 -11.57 22.80
N HIS A 522 28.35 -12.86 23.08
CA HIS A 522 29.24 -13.36 24.13
C HIS A 522 30.72 -13.14 23.81
N ILE A 523 31.12 -13.36 22.56
CA ILE A 523 32.48 -13.05 22.07
C ILE A 523 32.74 -11.54 22.12
N TYR A 524 31.74 -10.73 21.80
CA TYR A 524 31.86 -9.24 21.87
C TYR A 524 32.02 -8.76 23.31
N GLN A 525 31.27 -9.35 24.24
CA GLN A 525 31.40 -9.06 25.68
C GLN A 525 32.75 -9.50 26.24
N ILE A 526 33.22 -10.70 25.87
CA ILE A 526 34.54 -11.21 26.29
C ILE A 526 35.67 -10.34 25.74
N ASN A 527 35.57 -9.85 24.51
CA ASN A 527 36.58 -8.97 23.91
C ASN A 527 36.58 -7.57 24.49
N ASN A 528 35.46 -7.08 24.98
CA ASN A 528 35.34 -5.80 25.65
C ASN A 528 35.84 -5.86 27.12
N VAL A 529 35.68 -7.00 27.79
CA VAL A 529 36.23 -7.22 29.15
C VAL A 529 37.76 -7.38 29.13
N LYS A 530 38.37 -7.79 28.01
CA LYS A 530 39.84 -7.88 27.84
C LYS A 530 40.49 -6.56 27.44
N LYS A 531 39.73 -5.52 27.12
CA LYS A 531 40.25 -4.19 26.77
C LYS A 531 40.05 -3.11 27.86
N GLY A 532 39.45 -3.40 28.98
CA GLY A 532 39.42 -2.62 30.22
C GLY A 532 40.29 -3.28 31.26
#